data_0891a5a1c4bf1f5312b08e8628acb048
#
_entry.id   0891a5a1c4bf1f5312b08e8628acb048
#
_cell.length_a   1.000
_cell.length_b   1.000
_cell.length_c   1.000
_cell.angle_alpha   90.00
_cell.angle_beta   90.00
_cell.angle_gamma   90.00
#
_symmetry.space_group_name_H-M   'P 1'
#
loop_
_entity.id
_entity.type
_entity.pdbx_description
1 polymer ?
#
loop_
_entity_poly.entity_id
_entity_poly.type
_entity_poly.pdbx_seq_one_letter_code
_entity_poly.pdbx_strand_id
1 'polypeptide(L)'
;VHQALISVSDKSGLVDFARELVALDWRLIASGGSARALREAGLPVTEIAEVTGAPEMLGGRVKTLHPAIHAGILARDSAADRAELARHGIQPIDLVVCNLYPFRETVARPNVSLEEAVEQIDIGGVTLLRAAAKNFERVTVLCDPQDYAIVLEELRHNGATSPTTRRRLALKAFQHTRDYDRAIAAYLERQFEIQGEAALPLRLELSLPLLQTMRYGENPHQSAAFYAAEGRGPLGGALLQGKPLSYNNVLDLDAAWRAACSFDAPTVVIVKHLSPCGIASAEQLPQAFRAALASDPVSAFGGVIAVNRPFDMDTAEALGDLFVEAVAAPAFAPAACEYLAVHKPSCRLLQIAQAVPEQWELRSVAGGVLLQSVDRGDPPGTVWRTVTQRAPDEREMEALRMAWKACQHVKSNAIVLVRDNATVGIGGGLPSRVDAARLAVAKAGERARGAVMASDAFFPFPDGVEVAAQAGVTAIIQPGGSVRDEEVIATADRLGVAMVFTGVRHFRH
;
A
#
# COMPACT_ATOMS: atom_id res chain seq x y z
N VAL A 1 1.95 0.53 -49.44
CA VAL A 1 2.15 1.65 -48.50
C VAL A 1 1.49 1.27 -47.21
N HIS A 2 2.28 1.28 -46.12
CA HIS A 2 1.79 1.00 -44.75
C HIS A 2 0.93 2.14 -44.23
N GLN A 3 -0.07 1.84 -43.40
CA GLN A 3 -0.96 2.82 -42.84
C GLN A 3 -0.91 2.79 -41.29
N ALA A 4 -0.80 3.99 -40.70
CA ALA A 4 -0.88 4.22 -39.26
C ALA A 4 -2.16 5.01 -38.93
N LEU A 5 -3.01 4.46 -38.06
CA LEU A 5 -4.16 5.15 -37.49
C LEU A 5 -3.79 5.78 -36.16
N ILE A 6 -3.99 7.07 -36.02
CA ILE A 6 -3.59 7.87 -34.86
C ILE A 6 -4.79 8.54 -34.23
N SER A 7 -5.10 8.18 -32.99
CA SER A 7 -6.20 8.76 -32.21
C SER A 7 -5.77 8.86 -30.72
N VAL A 8 -5.12 9.95 -30.35
CA VAL A 8 -4.54 10.12 -29.02
C VAL A 8 -5.10 11.35 -28.29
N SER A 9 -5.35 11.20 -27.00
CA SER A 9 -5.66 12.27 -26.07
C SER A 9 -4.37 12.95 -25.59
N ASP A 10 -3.45 12.17 -25.02
CA ASP A 10 -2.08 12.61 -24.73
C ASP A 10 -1.23 12.61 -25.99
N LYS A 11 -0.72 13.79 -26.34
CA LYS A 11 0.08 14.03 -27.55
C LYS A 11 1.59 14.10 -27.32
N SER A 12 2.03 13.66 -26.14
CA SER A 12 3.45 13.62 -25.80
C SER A 12 4.25 12.81 -26.83
N GLY A 13 5.26 13.42 -27.46
CA GLY A 13 6.10 12.80 -28.48
C GLY A 13 5.42 12.45 -29.81
N LEU A 14 4.11 12.75 -29.96
CA LEU A 14 3.35 12.36 -31.13
C LEU A 14 3.90 12.91 -32.46
N VAL A 15 4.23 14.21 -32.49
CA VAL A 15 4.68 14.89 -33.73
C VAL A 15 6.00 14.30 -34.23
N ASP A 16 6.94 14.05 -33.32
CA ASP A 16 8.24 13.47 -33.68
C ASP A 16 8.08 12.02 -34.13
N PHE A 17 7.25 11.24 -33.43
CA PHE A 17 6.91 9.87 -33.83
C PHE A 17 6.28 9.83 -35.23
N ALA A 18 5.31 10.69 -35.50
CA ALA A 18 4.62 10.77 -36.79
C ALA A 18 5.56 11.24 -37.93
N ARG A 19 6.48 12.17 -37.65
CA ARG A 19 7.48 12.62 -38.62
C ARG A 19 8.37 11.48 -39.08
N GLU A 20 8.82 10.64 -38.14
CA GLU A 20 9.60 9.46 -38.45
C GLU A 20 8.82 8.44 -39.28
N LEU A 21 7.53 8.21 -38.97
CA LEU A 21 6.67 7.35 -39.79
C LEU A 21 6.54 7.86 -41.22
N VAL A 22 6.36 9.19 -41.42
CA VAL A 22 6.32 9.78 -42.75
C VAL A 22 7.66 9.60 -43.48
N ALA A 23 8.79 9.76 -42.78
CA ALA A 23 10.11 9.53 -43.36
C ALA A 23 10.35 8.06 -43.75
N LEU A 24 9.62 7.13 -43.15
CA LEU A 24 9.59 5.70 -43.51
C LEU A 24 8.49 5.33 -44.52
N ASP A 25 7.92 6.32 -45.22
CA ASP A 25 6.87 6.17 -46.25
C ASP A 25 5.54 5.58 -45.72
N TRP A 26 5.24 5.84 -44.45
CA TRP A 26 3.95 5.50 -43.86
C TRP A 26 2.89 6.58 -44.12
N ARG A 27 1.66 6.14 -44.46
CA ARG A 27 0.51 7.02 -44.57
C ARG A 27 -0.17 7.20 -43.21
N LEU A 28 -0.38 8.44 -42.81
CA LEU A 28 -1.03 8.76 -41.54
C LEU A 28 -2.55 8.99 -41.75
N ILE A 29 -3.33 8.31 -40.93
CA ILE A 29 -4.78 8.52 -40.78
C ILE A 29 -5.01 9.01 -39.35
N ALA A 30 -5.75 10.11 -39.16
CA ALA A 30 -5.98 10.59 -37.80
C ALA A 30 -7.37 11.24 -37.65
N SER A 31 -7.84 11.40 -36.42
CA SER A 31 -9.09 12.05 -36.08
C SER A 31 -8.92 13.31 -35.24
N GLY A 32 -9.80 14.27 -35.38
CA GLY A 32 -10.00 15.40 -34.47
C GLY A 32 -8.73 16.10 -34.05
N GLY A 33 -8.46 16.12 -32.73
CA GLY A 33 -7.31 16.82 -32.18
C GLY A 33 -5.94 16.24 -32.57
N SER A 34 -5.85 14.95 -32.89
CA SER A 34 -4.61 14.33 -33.41
C SER A 34 -4.33 14.80 -34.84
N ALA A 35 -5.34 14.80 -35.72
CA ALA A 35 -5.20 15.30 -37.10
C ALA A 35 -4.79 16.77 -37.13
N ARG A 36 -5.39 17.60 -36.27
CA ARG A 36 -5.05 19.01 -36.14
C ARG A 36 -3.59 19.20 -35.74
N ALA A 37 -3.13 18.54 -34.70
CA ALA A 37 -1.75 18.65 -34.20
C ALA A 37 -0.72 18.24 -35.25
N LEU A 38 -0.98 17.18 -36.02
CA LEU A 38 -0.11 16.73 -37.10
C LEU A 38 -0.07 17.70 -38.28
N ARG A 39 -1.22 18.29 -38.69
CA ARG A 39 -1.27 19.31 -39.74
C ARG A 39 -0.56 20.60 -39.36
N GLU A 40 -0.75 21.06 -38.10
CA GLU A 40 -0.06 22.24 -37.58
C GLU A 40 1.46 22.05 -37.57
N ALA A 41 1.94 20.80 -37.43
CA ALA A 41 3.34 20.42 -37.57
C ALA A 41 3.81 20.22 -39.02
N GLY A 42 2.95 20.49 -40.03
CA GLY A 42 3.27 20.38 -41.47
C GLY A 42 3.32 18.94 -41.99
N LEU A 43 2.76 17.96 -41.29
CA LEU A 43 2.76 16.56 -41.70
C LEU A 43 1.56 16.21 -42.57
N PRO A 44 1.72 15.40 -43.62
CA PRO A 44 0.60 14.92 -44.45
C PRO A 44 -0.25 13.94 -43.65
N VAL A 45 -1.51 14.26 -43.44
CA VAL A 45 -2.45 13.41 -42.69
C VAL A 45 -3.80 13.38 -43.40
N THR A 46 -4.37 12.19 -43.59
CA THR A 46 -5.74 11.95 -44.06
C THR A 46 -6.65 11.91 -42.85
N GLU A 47 -7.78 12.61 -42.92
CA GLU A 47 -8.79 12.53 -41.86
C GLU A 47 -9.61 11.23 -41.95
N ILE A 48 -10.07 10.75 -40.80
CA ILE A 48 -10.94 9.56 -40.74
C ILE A 48 -12.21 9.76 -41.58
N ALA A 49 -12.76 10.96 -41.57
CA ALA A 49 -13.95 11.30 -42.38
C ALA A 49 -13.72 11.10 -43.90
N GLU A 50 -12.51 11.36 -44.37
CA GLU A 50 -12.14 11.11 -45.78
C GLU A 50 -12.03 9.60 -46.08
N VAL A 51 -11.58 8.80 -45.14
CA VAL A 51 -11.47 7.35 -45.29
C VAL A 51 -12.84 6.67 -45.18
N THR A 52 -13.72 7.17 -44.32
CA THR A 52 -15.01 6.55 -44.04
C THR A 52 -16.13 7.08 -44.96
N GLY A 53 -15.95 8.26 -45.53
CA GLY A 53 -17.02 8.99 -46.25
C GLY A 53 -18.15 9.44 -45.30
N ALA A 54 -18.01 9.30 -44.00
CA ALA A 54 -19.00 9.65 -42.98
C ALA A 54 -18.54 10.86 -42.17
N PRO A 55 -19.40 11.87 -41.95
CA PRO A 55 -19.05 12.97 -41.08
C PRO A 55 -18.98 12.54 -39.63
N GLU A 56 -18.29 13.34 -38.81
CA GLU A 56 -18.30 13.20 -37.34
C GLU A 56 -19.72 13.46 -36.82
N MET A 57 -20.24 12.57 -35.96
CA MET A 57 -21.63 12.65 -35.46
C MET A 57 -21.65 12.76 -33.92
N LEU A 58 -22.76 13.29 -33.38
CA LEU A 58 -23.02 13.42 -31.95
C LEU A 58 -21.90 14.14 -31.19
N GLY A 59 -21.41 15.26 -31.74
CA GLY A 59 -20.35 16.05 -31.14
C GLY A 59 -19.01 15.30 -31.03
N GLY A 60 -18.82 14.28 -31.90
CA GLY A 60 -17.59 13.51 -31.94
C GLY A 60 -17.60 12.19 -31.18
N ARG A 61 -18.71 11.81 -30.57
CA ARG A 61 -18.85 10.49 -29.91
C ARG A 61 -18.75 9.33 -30.89
N VAL A 62 -19.07 9.56 -32.19
CA VAL A 62 -18.96 8.57 -33.27
C VAL A 62 -18.04 9.12 -34.37
N LYS A 63 -16.77 8.70 -34.34
CA LYS A 63 -15.73 9.06 -35.32
C LYS A 63 -15.07 7.84 -35.91
N THR A 64 -14.47 7.00 -35.04
CA THR A 64 -13.67 5.82 -35.41
C THR A 64 -14.50 4.54 -35.46
N LEU A 65 -15.74 4.57 -34.96
CA LEU A 65 -16.66 3.43 -34.95
C LEU A 65 -17.29 3.23 -36.31
N HIS A 66 -16.49 2.81 -37.29
CA HIS A 66 -16.93 2.62 -38.67
C HIS A 66 -16.40 1.30 -39.25
N PRO A 67 -17.20 0.55 -40.04
CA PRO A 67 -16.77 -0.72 -40.61
C PRO A 67 -15.47 -0.63 -41.40
N ALA A 68 -15.23 0.41 -42.19
CA ALA A 68 -14.01 0.59 -42.97
C ALA A 68 -12.75 0.65 -42.09
N ILE A 69 -12.83 1.33 -40.95
CA ILE A 69 -11.71 1.42 -40.00
C ILE A 69 -11.44 0.06 -39.32
N HIS A 70 -12.49 -0.57 -38.78
CA HIS A 70 -12.35 -1.84 -38.07
C HIS A 70 -12.01 -3.01 -38.99
N ALA A 71 -12.52 -3.01 -40.24
CA ALA A 71 -12.12 -4.00 -41.25
C ALA A 71 -10.63 -3.86 -41.59
N GLY A 72 -10.13 -2.62 -41.81
CA GLY A 72 -8.71 -2.36 -42.03
C GLY A 72 -7.81 -2.88 -40.94
N ILE A 73 -8.24 -2.75 -39.64
CA ILE A 73 -7.52 -3.25 -38.49
C ILE A 73 -7.66 -4.77 -38.36
N LEU A 74 -8.85 -5.35 -38.46
CA LEU A 74 -9.16 -6.73 -38.11
C LEU A 74 -8.89 -7.75 -39.22
N ALA A 75 -8.69 -7.31 -40.49
CA ALA A 75 -8.38 -8.19 -41.59
C ALA A 75 -7.10 -9.01 -41.27
N ARG A 76 -7.19 -10.33 -41.48
CA ARG A 76 -6.08 -11.27 -41.35
C ARG A 76 -5.17 -11.16 -42.59
N ASP A 77 -3.96 -11.67 -42.48
CA ASP A 77 -3.06 -11.78 -43.63
C ASP A 77 -3.44 -13.00 -44.50
N SER A 78 -4.65 -13.02 -45.02
CA SER A 78 -5.18 -14.06 -45.91
C SER A 78 -5.57 -13.51 -47.25
N ALA A 79 -5.51 -14.32 -48.30
CA ALA A 79 -5.95 -13.92 -49.62
C ALA A 79 -7.46 -13.55 -49.65
N ALA A 80 -8.26 -14.24 -48.86
CA ALA A 80 -9.70 -13.99 -48.74
C ALA A 80 -9.98 -12.62 -48.13
N ASP A 81 -9.35 -12.28 -46.99
CA ASP A 81 -9.56 -11.00 -46.34
C ASP A 81 -9.03 -9.83 -47.19
N ARG A 82 -7.89 -10.01 -47.87
CA ARG A 82 -7.34 -9.00 -48.79
C ARG A 82 -8.30 -8.76 -49.99
N ALA A 83 -8.88 -9.81 -50.57
CA ALA A 83 -9.84 -9.69 -51.65
C ALA A 83 -11.14 -9.02 -51.18
N GLU A 84 -11.56 -9.26 -49.94
CA GLU A 84 -12.74 -8.62 -49.38
C GLU A 84 -12.52 -7.12 -49.12
N LEU A 85 -11.40 -6.75 -48.51
CA LEU A 85 -11.02 -5.34 -48.33
C LEU A 85 -10.97 -4.61 -49.68
N ALA A 86 -10.34 -5.22 -50.72
CA ALA A 86 -10.24 -4.63 -52.05
C ALA A 86 -11.60 -4.39 -52.69
N ARG A 87 -12.57 -5.33 -52.53
CA ARG A 87 -13.95 -5.14 -53.05
C ARG A 87 -14.65 -3.95 -52.43
N HIS A 88 -14.31 -3.60 -51.20
CA HIS A 88 -14.90 -2.47 -50.48
C HIS A 88 -14.03 -1.21 -50.52
N GLY A 89 -12.91 -1.20 -51.25
CA GLY A 89 -12.02 -0.04 -51.34
C GLY A 89 -11.28 0.26 -50.02
N ILE A 90 -11.24 -0.70 -49.12
CA ILE A 90 -10.62 -0.54 -47.79
C ILE A 90 -9.15 -0.94 -47.87
N GLN A 91 -8.27 -0.10 -47.31
CA GLN A 91 -6.85 -0.42 -47.15
C GLN A 91 -6.55 -0.98 -45.75
N PRO A 92 -5.64 -1.93 -45.62
CA PRO A 92 -5.24 -2.44 -44.31
C PRO A 92 -4.56 -1.36 -43.46
N ILE A 93 -4.81 -1.40 -42.15
CA ILE A 93 -4.16 -0.56 -41.12
C ILE A 93 -3.16 -1.43 -40.37
N ASP A 94 -1.88 -1.06 -40.43
CA ASP A 94 -0.78 -1.89 -39.90
C ASP A 94 -0.29 -1.44 -38.51
N LEU A 95 -0.58 -0.18 -38.16
CA LEU A 95 -0.24 0.42 -36.88
C LEU A 95 -1.43 1.22 -36.32
N VAL A 96 -1.75 1.00 -35.07
CA VAL A 96 -2.75 1.78 -34.31
C VAL A 96 -2.06 2.45 -33.14
N VAL A 97 -2.10 3.78 -33.11
CA VAL A 97 -1.58 4.61 -32.03
C VAL A 97 -2.78 5.27 -31.34
N CYS A 98 -3.10 4.81 -30.15
CA CYS A 98 -4.31 5.27 -29.46
C CYS A 98 -4.09 5.23 -27.95
N ASN A 99 -4.27 6.36 -27.28
CA ASN A 99 -4.43 6.41 -25.83
C ASN A 99 -5.81 6.99 -25.49
N LEU A 100 -6.29 6.67 -24.29
CA LEU A 100 -7.66 6.96 -23.88
C LEU A 100 -7.78 8.36 -23.24
N TYR A 101 -8.99 8.85 -23.12
CA TYR A 101 -9.28 10.08 -22.39
C TYR A 101 -8.83 9.96 -20.93
N PRO A 102 -8.39 11.06 -20.29
CA PRO A 102 -7.81 11.05 -18.94
C PRO A 102 -8.90 10.94 -17.86
N PHE A 103 -9.65 9.84 -17.87
CA PHE A 103 -10.77 9.62 -16.93
C PHE A 103 -10.32 9.67 -15.46
N ARG A 104 -9.19 9.01 -15.13
CA ARG A 104 -8.67 8.96 -13.75
C ARG A 104 -8.30 10.35 -13.24
N GLU A 105 -7.63 11.13 -14.05
CA GLU A 105 -7.20 12.50 -13.73
C GLU A 105 -8.42 13.42 -13.58
N THR A 106 -9.42 13.21 -14.41
CA THR A 106 -10.68 13.98 -14.34
C THR A 106 -11.42 13.71 -13.04
N VAL A 107 -11.68 12.45 -12.71
CA VAL A 107 -12.42 12.09 -11.49
C VAL A 107 -11.63 12.30 -10.19
N ALA A 108 -10.33 12.53 -10.28
CA ALA A 108 -9.50 12.93 -9.14
C ALA A 108 -9.60 14.44 -8.83
N ARG A 109 -10.16 15.25 -9.71
CA ARG A 109 -10.34 16.70 -9.46
C ARG A 109 -11.43 16.93 -8.41
N PRO A 110 -11.26 17.92 -7.52
CA PRO A 110 -12.31 18.30 -6.59
C PRO A 110 -13.54 18.84 -7.37
N ASN A 111 -14.73 18.46 -6.91
CA ASN A 111 -16.03 18.94 -7.42
C ASN A 111 -16.36 18.58 -8.89
N VAL A 112 -15.77 17.53 -9.45
CA VAL A 112 -16.18 17.04 -10.78
C VAL A 112 -17.62 16.51 -10.71
N SER A 113 -18.46 16.90 -11.67
CA SER A 113 -19.82 16.38 -11.77
C SER A 113 -19.83 14.98 -12.38
N LEU A 114 -20.91 14.22 -12.11
CA LEU A 114 -21.12 12.92 -12.76
C LEU A 114 -21.17 13.06 -14.29
N GLU A 115 -21.82 14.10 -14.78
CA GLU A 115 -21.94 14.38 -16.22
C GLU A 115 -20.57 14.62 -16.86
N GLU A 116 -19.72 15.45 -16.24
CA GLU A 116 -18.33 15.68 -16.69
C GLU A 116 -17.50 14.40 -16.70
N ALA A 117 -17.66 13.56 -15.67
CA ALA A 117 -16.96 12.28 -15.61
C ALA A 117 -17.42 11.32 -16.72
N VAL A 118 -18.73 11.24 -16.97
CA VAL A 118 -19.31 10.37 -18.01
C VAL A 118 -18.85 10.80 -19.41
N GLU A 119 -18.71 12.11 -19.68
CA GLU A 119 -18.17 12.60 -20.97
C GLU A 119 -16.70 12.21 -21.20
N GLN A 120 -15.96 11.85 -20.17
CA GLN A 120 -14.59 11.35 -20.30
C GLN A 120 -14.51 9.82 -20.46
N ILE A 121 -15.63 9.12 -20.58
CA ILE A 121 -15.64 7.69 -20.90
C ILE A 121 -15.40 7.52 -22.40
N ASP A 122 -14.21 7.03 -22.75
CA ASP A 122 -13.81 6.79 -24.15
C ASP A 122 -14.41 5.49 -24.67
N ILE A 123 -15.22 5.59 -25.72
CA ILE A 123 -15.81 4.44 -26.42
C ILE A 123 -14.96 4.05 -27.62
N GLY A 124 -14.58 5.03 -28.44
CA GLY A 124 -13.88 4.82 -29.71
C GLY A 124 -12.46 4.31 -29.52
N GLY A 125 -11.71 4.91 -28.61
CA GLY A 125 -10.33 4.52 -28.32
C GLY A 125 -10.22 3.10 -27.78
N VAL A 126 -11.11 2.70 -26.86
CA VAL A 126 -11.16 1.34 -26.33
C VAL A 126 -11.38 0.32 -27.44
N THR A 127 -12.31 0.59 -28.38
CA THR A 127 -12.60 -0.33 -29.50
C THR A 127 -11.42 -0.43 -30.46
N LEU A 128 -10.73 0.67 -30.77
CA LEU A 128 -9.51 0.66 -31.60
C LEU A 128 -8.39 -0.17 -30.97
N LEU A 129 -8.10 0.04 -29.69
CA LEU A 129 -7.08 -0.70 -28.95
C LEU A 129 -7.38 -2.19 -28.95
N ARG A 130 -8.63 -2.57 -28.65
CA ARG A 130 -9.03 -3.98 -28.58
C ARG A 130 -9.01 -4.65 -29.97
N ALA A 131 -9.41 -3.95 -31.02
CA ALA A 131 -9.37 -4.47 -32.38
C ALA A 131 -7.92 -4.73 -32.84
N ALA A 132 -7.04 -3.76 -32.64
CA ALA A 132 -5.62 -3.87 -32.99
C ALA A 132 -4.92 -4.95 -32.16
N ALA A 133 -5.13 -4.97 -30.85
CA ALA A 133 -4.58 -5.98 -29.96
C ALA A 133 -5.06 -7.41 -30.30
N LYS A 134 -6.32 -7.57 -30.70
CA LYS A 134 -6.82 -8.88 -31.16
C LYS A 134 -6.09 -9.38 -32.40
N ASN A 135 -5.69 -8.48 -33.30
CA ASN A 135 -5.01 -8.84 -34.55
C ASN A 135 -3.49 -8.65 -34.48
N PHE A 136 -2.88 -8.93 -33.33
CA PHE A 136 -1.46 -8.71 -33.06
C PHE A 136 -0.51 -9.50 -33.98
N GLU A 137 -0.97 -10.54 -34.65
CA GLU A 137 -0.15 -11.23 -35.63
C GLU A 137 0.23 -10.33 -36.82
N ARG A 138 -0.59 -9.34 -37.14
CA ARG A 138 -0.38 -8.38 -38.23
C ARG A 138 -0.20 -6.95 -37.76
N VAL A 139 -1.02 -6.50 -36.82
CA VAL A 139 -1.13 -5.09 -36.41
C VAL A 139 -0.29 -4.79 -35.18
N THR A 140 0.45 -3.68 -35.24
CA THR A 140 1.13 -3.12 -34.07
C THR A 140 0.16 -2.15 -33.36
N VAL A 141 0.03 -2.27 -32.04
CA VAL A 141 -0.79 -1.37 -31.22
C VAL A 141 0.07 -0.64 -30.21
N LEU A 142 -0.09 0.68 -30.13
CA LEU A 142 0.59 1.56 -29.19
C LEU A 142 -0.45 2.31 -28.35
N CYS A 143 -0.41 2.11 -27.02
CA CYS A 143 -1.28 2.82 -26.07
C CYS A 143 -0.49 3.74 -25.12
N ASP A 144 0.84 3.78 -25.25
CA ASP A 144 1.72 4.51 -24.36
C ASP A 144 2.85 5.16 -25.18
N PRO A 145 3.07 6.49 -25.08
CA PRO A 145 4.15 7.18 -25.77
C PRO A 145 5.56 6.63 -25.47
N GLN A 146 5.76 6.00 -24.31
CA GLN A 146 7.05 5.40 -23.94
C GLN A 146 7.47 4.25 -24.88
N ASP A 147 6.53 3.63 -25.59
CA ASP A 147 6.82 2.56 -26.54
C ASP A 147 7.15 3.07 -27.96
N TYR A 148 7.07 4.36 -28.23
CA TYR A 148 7.34 4.92 -29.56
C TYR A 148 8.76 4.61 -30.05
N ALA A 149 9.75 4.79 -29.17
CA ALA A 149 11.16 4.62 -29.53
C ALA A 149 11.49 3.19 -30.01
N ILE A 150 11.02 2.17 -29.29
CA ILE A 150 11.29 0.77 -29.66
C ILE A 150 10.60 0.38 -30.97
N VAL A 151 9.40 0.90 -31.21
CA VAL A 151 8.69 0.61 -32.47
C VAL A 151 9.41 1.30 -33.65
N LEU A 152 9.82 2.55 -33.51
CA LEU A 152 10.59 3.24 -34.56
C LEU A 152 11.91 2.57 -34.86
N GLU A 153 12.62 2.09 -33.86
CA GLU A 153 13.87 1.37 -34.03
C GLU A 153 13.67 0.09 -34.89
N GLU A 154 12.66 -0.72 -34.55
CA GLU A 154 12.35 -1.93 -35.33
C GLU A 154 11.89 -1.60 -36.76
N LEU A 155 11.05 -0.55 -36.94
CA LEU A 155 10.60 -0.12 -38.26
C LEU A 155 11.76 0.37 -39.16
N ARG A 156 12.71 1.11 -38.61
CA ARG A 156 13.91 1.60 -39.33
C ARG A 156 14.82 0.45 -39.77
N HIS A 157 15.03 -0.55 -38.90
CA HIS A 157 15.97 -1.64 -39.17
C HIS A 157 15.36 -2.77 -40.01
N ASN A 158 14.08 -3.08 -39.78
CA ASN A 158 13.45 -4.28 -40.31
C ASN A 158 12.25 -3.99 -41.23
N GLY A 159 11.83 -2.74 -41.36
CA GLY A 159 10.60 -2.35 -42.07
C GLY A 159 9.30 -2.77 -41.38
N ALA A 160 9.37 -3.53 -40.30
CA ALA A 160 8.22 -4.03 -39.55
C ALA A 160 8.59 -4.29 -38.08
N THR A 161 7.59 -4.28 -37.21
CA THR A 161 7.78 -4.72 -35.81
C THR A 161 7.88 -6.24 -35.70
N SER A 162 8.68 -6.72 -34.75
CA SER A 162 8.84 -8.14 -34.48
C SER A 162 7.54 -8.76 -33.91
N PRO A 163 7.28 -10.06 -34.12
CA PRO A 163 6.16 -10.74 -33.47
C PRO A 163 6.19 -10.64 -31.94
N THR A 164 7.38 -10.66 -31.35
CA THR A 164 7.57 -10.54 -29.90
C THR A 164 7.12 -9.16 -29.41
N THR A 165 7.51 -8.10 -30.10
CA THR A 165 7.09 -6.72 -29.80
C THR A 165 5.59 -6.57 -29.95
N ARG A 166 4.99 -7.05 -31.03
CA ARG A 166 3.53 -6.98 -31.22
C ARG A 166 2.77 -7.70 -30.10
N ARG A 167 3.19 -8.91 -29.71
CA ARG A 167 2.57 -9.65 -28.58
C ARG A 167 2.66 -8.90 -27.26
N ARG A 168 3.82 -8.33 -26.95
CA ARG A 168 4.01 -7.51 -25.75
C ARG A 168 3.10 -6.29 -25.74
N LEU A 169 3.05 -5.56 -26.85
CA LEU A 169 2.22 -4.36 -26.98
C LEU A 169 0.73 -4.69 -26.97
N ALA A 170 0.29 -5.78 -27.58
CA ALA A 170 -1.09 -6.24 -27.53
C ALA A 170 -1.53 -6.61 -26.10
N LEU A 171 -0.67 -7.29 -25.33
CA LEU A 171 -0.93 -7.56 -23.92
C LEU A 171 -1.06 -6.25 -23.13
N LYS A 172 -0.14 -5.29 -23.36
CA LYS A 172 -0.18 -3.96 -22.72
C LYS A 172 -1.48 -3.21 -23.04
N ALA A 173 -1.93 -3.27 -24.29
CA ALA A 173 -3.19 -2.62 -24.71
C ALA A 173 -4.42 -3.24 -24.02
N PHE A 174 -4.49 -4.57 -23.88
CA PHE A 174 -5.56 -5.22 -23.12
C PHE A 174 -5.50 -4.90 -21.62
N GLN A 175 -4.31 -4.83 -21.04
CA GLN A 175 -4.15 -4.39 -19.66
C GLN A 175 -4.61 -2.94 -19.48
N HIS A 176 -4.25 -2.05 -20.41
CA HIS A 176 -4.65 -0.64 -20.41
C HIS A 176 -6.17 -0.47 -20.45
N THR A 177 -6.87 -1.19 -21.34
CA THR A 177 -8.35 -1.12 -21.42
C THR A 177 -9.01 -1.72 -20.18
N ARG A 178 -8.50 -2.83 -19.65
CA ARG A 178 -8.97 -3.42 -18.38
C ARG A 178 -8.89 -2.42 -17.23
N ASP A 179 -7.73 -1.75 -17.09
CA ASP A 179 -7.49 -0.83 -15.98
C ASP A 179 -8.28 0.47 -16.13
N TYR A 180 -8.60 0.85 -17.39
CA TYR A 180 -9.50 1.94 -17.70
C TYR A 180 -10.94 1.62 -17.30
N ASP A 181 -11.50 0.50 -17.77
CA ASP A 181 -12.85 0.04 -17.40
C ASP A 181 -13.02 -0.14 -15.89
N ARG A 182 -11.98 -0.65 -15.23
CA ARG A 182 -11.95 -0.79 -13.76
C ARG A 182 -12.06 0.56 -13.06
N ALA A 183 -11.37 1.59 -13.55
CA ALA A 183 -11.45 2.92 -12.95
C ALA A 183 -12.85 3.52 -13.11
N ILE A 184 -13.50 3.30 -14.28
CA ILE A 184 -14.87 3.72 -14.53
C ILE A 184 -15.83 3.00 -13.58
N ALA A 185 -15.76 1.67 -13.52
CA ALA A 185 -16.62 0.86 -12.65
C ALA A 185 -16.52 1.29 -11.19
N ALA A 186 -15.29 1.44 -10.66
CA ALA A 186 -15.07 1.87 -9.29
C ALA A 186 -15.57 3.29 -8.99
N TYR A 187 -15.54 4.19 -9.96
CA TYR A 187 -16.12 5.53 -9.83
C TYR A 187 -17.65 5.47 -9.79
N LEU A 188 -18.27 4.75 -10.74
CA LEU A 188 -19.73 4.65 -10.85
C LEU A 188 -20.34 3.89 -9.66
N GLU A 189 -19.68 2.85 -9.14
CA GLU A 189 -20.11 2.15 -7.92
C GLU A 189 -20.26 3.10 -6.73
N ARG A 190 -19.32 4.04 -6.57
CA ARG A 190 -19.41 5.08 -5.52
C ARG A 190 -20.50 6.10 -5.80
N GLN A 191 -20.68 6.52 -7.06
CA GLN A 191 -21.67 7.54 -7.43
C GLN A 191 -23.11 7.02 -7.33
N PHE A 192 -23.32 5.74 -7.61
CA PHE A 192 -24.63 5.13 -7.57
C PHE A 192 -25.02 4.56 -6.20
N GLU A 193 -24.16 4.75 -5.18
CA GLU A 193 -24.40 4.25 -3.83
C GLU A 193 -24.80 2.75 -3.79
N ILE A 194 -24.30 1.97 -4.76
CA ILE A 194 -24.61 0.53 -4.90
C ILE A 194 -24.08 -0.26 -3.71
N GLN A 195 -23.11 0.29 -2.98
CA GLN A 195 -22.66 -0.24 -1.70
C GLN A 195 -23.60 0.31 -0.62
N GLY A 196 -24.48 -0.55 -0.07
CA GLY A 196 -25.25 -0.23 1.12
C GLY A 196 -24.33 0.18 2.28
N GLU A 197 -24.87 0.56 3.43
CA GLU A 197 -24.14 1.00 4.65
C GLU A 197 -23.04 0.01 5.15
N ALA A 198 -22.94 -1.20 4.57
CA ALA A 198 -21.87 -2.13 4.83
C ALA A 198 -20.56 -1.60 4.25
N ALA A 199 -19.62 -1.24 5.14
CA ALA A 199 -18.29 -0.73 4.79
C ALA A 199 -17.43 -1.69 3.93
N LEU A 200 -17.87 -2.92 3.70
CA LEU A 200 -17.13 -3.98 2.98
C LEU A 200 -17.57 -4.08 1.52
N PRO A 201 -16.63 -4.17 0.55
CA PRO A 201 -16.94 -4.27 -0.86
C PRO A 201 -17.60 -5.63 -1.19
N LEU A 202 -18.60 -5.64 -2.10
CA LEU A 202 -19.21 -6.87 -2.59
C LEU A 202 -18.23 -7.76 -3.36
N ARG A 203 -17.19 -7.17 -3.93
CA ARG A 203 -16.10 -7.84 -4.63
C ARG A 203 -14.77 -7.21 -4.24
N LEU A 204 -13.84 -8.02 -3.75
CA LEU A 204 -12.48 -7.56 -3.45
C LEU A 204 -11.61 -7.70 -4.70
N GLU A 205 -11.08 -6.58 -5.18
CA GLU A 205 -10.13 -6.54 -6.28
C GLU A 205 -8.81 -5.93 -5.82
N LEU A 206 -7.71 -6.68 -6.03
CA LEU A 206 -6.36 -6.24 -5.76
C LEU A 206 -5.56 -6.20 -7.06
N SER A 207 -4.97 -5.07 -7.38
CA SER A 207 -4.09 -4.93 -8.54
C SER A 207 -2.87 -4.11 -8.13
N LEU A 208 -1.83 -4.82 -7.82
CA LEU A 208 -0.55 -4.25 -7.40
C LEU A 208 0.53 -4.74 -8.36
N PRO A 209 1.27 -3.86 -9.03
CA PRO A 209 2.42 -4.27 -9.83
C PRO A 209 3.53 -4.84 -8.95
N LEU A 210 4.33 -5.73 -9.53
CA LEU A 210 5.56 -6.21 -8.91
C LEU A 210 6.53 -5.04 -8.76
N LEU A 211 6.83 -4.66 -7.52
CA LEU A 211 7.83 -3.61 -7.25
C LEU A 211 9.23 -4.21 -7.14
N GLN A 212 9.38 -5.30 -6.39
CA GLN A 212 10.68 -5.89 -6.10
C GLN A 212 10.58 -7.40 -5.91
N THR A 213 11.45 -8.17 -6.57
CA THR A 213 11.71 -9.56 -6.22
C THR A 213 12.62 -9.58 -5.00
N MET A 214 12.23 -10.29 -3.96
CA MET A 214 13.00 -10.43 -2.73
C MET A 214 13.95 -11.61 -2.82
N ARG A 215 15.02 -11.58 -2.03
CA ARG A 215 16.01 -12.66 -2.01
C ARG A 215 15.39 -14.01 -1.63
N TYR A 216 14.46 -14.01 -0.68
CA TYR A 216 13.65 -15.16 -0.23
C TYR A 216 12.53 -14.61 0.68
N GLY A 217 11.58 -15.47 1.07
CA GLY A 217 10.50 -15.15 2.01
C GLY A 217 10.97 -15.16 3.48
N GLU A 218 10.14 -15.69 4.36
CA GLU A 218 10.55 -15.88 5.77
C GLU A 218 11.76 -16.83 5.87
N ASN A 219 11.82 -17.83 4.99
CA ASN A 219 12.86 -18.84 4.95
C ASN A 219 13.58 -18.88 3.58
N PRO A 220 14.86 -19.30 3.53
CA PRO A 220 15.68 -19.26 2.32
C PRO A 220 15.15 -20.05 1.12
N HIS A 221 14.32 -21.05 1.34
CA HIS A 221 13.74 -21.88 0.28
C HIS A 221 12.43 -21.33 -0.31
N GLN A 222 11.90 -20.24 0.26
CA GLN A 222 10.65 -19.63 -0.18
C GLN A 222 10.92 -18.49 -1.16
N SER A 223 10.27 -18.52 -2.33
CA SER A 223 10.24 -17.38 -3.24
C SER A 223 9.37 -16.27 -2.67
N ALA A 224 9.81 -15.02 -2.80
CA ALA A 224 9.06 -13.87 -2.32
C ALA A 224 9.22 -12.66 -3.22
N ALA A 225 8.22 -11.79 -3.18
CA ALA A 225 8.20 -10.53 -3.89
C ALA A 225 7.38 -9.50 -3.11
N PHE A 226 7.68 -8.25 -3.33
CA PHE A 226 6.89 -7.14 -2.82
C PHE A 226 6.13 -6.48 -3.97
N TYR A 227 4.82 -6.36 -3.80
CA TYR A 227 3.91 -5.72 -4.73
C TYR A 227 3.37 -4.46 -4.07
N ALA A 228 3.39 -3.34 -4.78
CA ALA A 228 2.90 -2.07 -4.26
C ALA A 228 2.25 -1.23 -5.37
N ALA A 229 1.49 -0.21 -4.99
CA ALA A 229 1.03 0.79 -5.93
C ALA A 229 2.22 1.52 -6.58
N GLU A 230 2.07 1.92 -7.83
CA GLU A 230 3.11 2.60 -8.60
C GLU A 230 3.65 3.82 -7.86
N GLY A 231 4.98 3.99 -7.87
CA GLY A 231 5.68 5.08 -7.19
C GLY A 231 5.81 4.93 -5.66
N ARG A 232 5.37 3.80 -5.07
CA ARG A 232 5.46 3.57 -3.62
C ARG A 232 6.48 2.49 -3.29
N GLY A 233 7.47 2.84 -2.46
CA GLY A 233 8.39 1.88 -1.84
C GLY A 233 7.73 1.06 -0.71
N PRO A 234 8.48 0.16 -0.04
CA PRO A 234 8.02 -0.55 1.15
C PRO A 234 7.50 0.43 2.20
N LEU A 235 6.33 0.16 2.77
CA LEU A 235 5.58 1.01 3.70
C LEU A 235 5.32 2.45 3.14
N GLY A 236 5.35 2.64 1.81
CA GLY A 236 5.25 3.96 1.18
C GLY A 236 6.50 4.83 1.35
N GLY A 237 7.61 4.26 1.81
CA GLY A 237 8.86 4.96 2.12
C GLY A 237 9.95 4.80 1.06
N ALA A 238 11.06 5.50 1.31
CA ALA A 238 12.28 5.42 0.52
C ALA A 238 13.45 4.88 1.36
N LEU A 239 14.17 3.91 0.81
CA LEU A 239 15.38 3.36 1.43
C LEU A 239 16.55 4.32 1.17
N LEU A 240 17.10 4.92 2.24
CA LEU A 240 18.20 5.88 2.16
C LEU A 240 19.58 5.21 2.26
N GLN A 241 19.67 4.10 2.98
CA GLN A 241 20.93 3.39 3.26
C GLN A 241 20.71 1.89 3.37
N GLY A 242 21.76 1.12 3.11
CA GLY A 242 21.83 -0.32 3.33
C GLY A 242 21.41 -1.15 2.12
N LYS A 243 21.41 -2.46 2.30
CA LYS A 243 20.95 -3.44 1.30
C LYS A 243 19.42 -3.37 1.16
N PRO A 244 18.83 -3.88 0.05
CA PRO A 244 17.39 -4.02 -0.06
C PRO A 244 16.78 -4.69 1.18
N LEU A 245 15.58 -4.25 1.57
CA LEU A 245 14.86 -4.83 2.69
C LEU A 245 14.54 -6.31 2.40
N SER A 246 14.73 -7.17 3.40
CA SER A 246 14.25 -8.54 3.34
C SER A 246 12.75 -8.61 3.65
N TYR A 247 12.14 -9.75 3.33
CA TYR A 247 10.75 -10.04 3.67
C TYR A 247 10.48 -9.80 5.17
N ASN A 248 11.33 -10.36 6.05
CA ASN A 248 11.21 -10.20 7.50
C ASN A 248 11.45 -8.74 7.95
N ASN A 249 12.36 -8.00 7.30
CA ASN A 249 12.54 -6.59 7.63
C ASN A 249 11.28 -5.77 7.33
N VAL A 250 10.60 -6.03 6.21
CA VAL A 250 9.35 -5.31 5.86
C VAL A 250 8.27 -5.61 6.89
N LEU A 251 8.08 -6.88 7.27
CA LEU A 251 7.10 -7.28 8.29
C LEU A 251 7.37 -6.62 9.66
N ASP A 252 8.63 -6.68 10.12
CA ASP A 252 8.99 -6.13 11.42
C ASP A 252 8.93 -4.61 11.45
N LEU A 253 9.34 -3.94 10.34
CA LEU A 253 9.23 -2.48 10.20
C LEU A 253 7.77 -2.03 10.13
N ASP A 254 6.87 -2.76 9.45
CA ASP A 254 5.44 -2.44 9.44
C ASP A 254 4.86 -2.51 10.85
N ALA A 255 5.15 -3.57 11.60
CA ALA A 255 4.71 -3.71 12.98
C ALA A 255 5.24 -2.59 13.88
N ALA A 256 6.53 -2.25 13.75
CA ALA A 256 7.15 -1.18 14.53
C ALA A 256 6.61 0.20 14.17
N TRP A 257 6.44 0.48 12.87
CA TRP A 257 5.95 1.76 12.36
C TRP A 257 4.50 2.03 12.78
N ARG A 258 3.60 1.04 12.62
CA ARG A 258 2.20 1.14 13.08
C ARG A 258 2.13 1.42 14.56
N ALA A 259 2.95 0.74 15.36
CA ALA A 259 3.02 0.97 16.79
C ALA A 259 3.53 2.39 17.11
N ALA A 260 4.64 2.83 16.51
CA ALA A 260 5.19 4.16 16.76
C ALA A 260 4.22 5.29 16.38
N CYS A 261 3.54 5.16 15.23
CA CYS A 261 2.56 6.15 14.75
C CYS A 261 1.27 6.22 15.57
N SER A 262 1.00 5.24 16.43
CA SER A 262 -0.18 5.28 17.31
C SER A 262 -0.02 6.23 18.50
N PHE A 263 1.20 6.70 18.80
CA PHE A 263 1.50 7.58 19.93
C PHE A 263 1.67 9.03 19.48
N ASP A 264 1.18 9.97 20.31
CA ASP A 264 1.28 11.41 20.04
C ASP A 264 2.63 12.01 20.48
N ALA A 265 3.19 11.52 21.60
CA ALA A 265 4.51 11.93 22.10
C ALA A 265 5.65 11.34 21.26
N PRO A 266 6.87 11.90 21.31
CA PRO A 266 8.04 11.26 20.70
C PRO A 266 8.23 9.84 21.26
N THR A 267 8.11 8.85 20.37
CA THR A 267 8.05 7.43 20.74
C THR A 267 9.04 6.60 19.94
N VAL A 268 9.66 5.66 20.63
CA VAL A 268 10.52 4.62 20.05
C VAL A 268 9.91 3.25 20.28
N VAL A 269 9.81 2.47 19.21
CA VAL A 269 9.36 1.09 19.23
C VAL A 269 10.44 0.19 18.67
N ILE A 270 10.84 -0.82 19.43
CA ILE A 270 11.81 -1.85 19.05
C ILE A 270 11.04 -3.15 18.83
N VAL A 271 11.14 -3.72 17.63
CA VAL A 271 10.43 -4.95 17.26
C VAL A 271 11.42 -6.02 16.80
N LYS A 272 11.12 -7.25 17.12
CA LYS A 272 11.76 -8.44 16.58
C LYS A 272 10.73 -9.56 16.40
N HIS A 273 10.71 -10.15 15.20
CA HIS A 273 9.78 -11.21 14.84
C HIS A 273 8.31 -10.82 15.09
N LEU A 274 7.92 -9.63 14.57
CA LEU A 274 6.59 -9.03 14.72
C LEU A 274 6.16 -8.72 16.17
N SER A 275 7.06 -8.87 17.14
CA SER A 275 6.75 -8.67 18.55
C SER A 275 7.54 -7.48 19.11
N PRO A 276 6.91 -6.54 19.80
CA PRO A 276 7.63 -5.47 20.47
C PRO A 276 8.54 -6.03 21.58
N CYS A 277 9.82 -5.63 21.54
CA CYS A 277 10.78 -5.85 22.62
C CYS A 277 10.66 -4.72 23.65
N GLY A 278 10.34 -3.51 23.20
CA GLY A 278 10.15 -2.35 24.05
C GLY A 278 9.48 -1.20 23.31
N ILE A 279 8.65 -0.48 24.04
CA ILE A 279 7.96 0.73 23.58
C ILE A 279 8.14 1.78 24.67
N ALA A 280 8.60 2.96 24.31
CA ALA A 280 8.70 4.07 25.26
C ALA A 280 8.47 5.42 24.58
N SER A 281 7.86 6.32 25.33
CA SER A 281 7.66 7.73 24.98
C SER A 281 8.42 8.62 25.95
N ALA A 282 9.03 9.70 25.44
CA ALA A 282 9.72 10.69 26.23
C ALA A 282 9.65 12.07 25.56
N GLU A 283 10.20 13.10 26.17
CA GLU A 283 10.29 14.43 25.56
C GLU A 283 11.21 14.42 24.33
N GLN A 284 12.23 13.54 24.33
CA GLN A 284 13.20 13.41 23.23
C GLN A 284 13.43 11.95 22.89
N LEU A 285 13.70 11.67 21.59
CA LEU A 285 13.92 10.32 21.09
C LEU A 285 15.07 9.56 21.75
N PRO A 286 16.24 10.17 22.08
CA PRO A 286 17.33 9.45 22.77
C PRO A 286 16.94 8.89 24.12
N GLN A 287 16.06 9.61 24.85
CA GLN A 287 15.53 9.17 26.14
C GLN A 287 14.53 8.03 25.94
N ALA A 288 13.60 8.18 24.98
CA ALA A 288 12.65 7.15 24.62
C ALA A 288 13.36 5.87 24.15
N PHE A 289 14.45 5.99 23.35
CA PHE A 289 15.23 4.85 22.90
C PHE A 289 15.84 4.06 24.07
N ARG A 290 16.53 4.75 25.01
CA ARG A 290 17.13 4.08 26.16
C ARG A 290 16.09 3.37 27.03
N ALA A 291 14.92 3.99 27.21
CA ALA A 291 13.81 3.42 27.97
C ALA A 291 13.19 2.20 27.27
N ALA A 292 12.97 2.27 25.96
CA ALA A 292 12.48 1.16 25.15
C ALA A 292 13.47 -0.02 25.15
N LEU A 293 14.76 0.26 24.97
CA LEU A 293 15.81 -0.75 24.99
C LEU A 293 15.90 -1.46 26.36
N ALA A 294 15.74 -0.71 27.44
CA ALA A 294 15.79 -1.26 28.81
C ALA A 294 14.63 -2.25 29.09
N SER A 295 13.56 -2.25 28.29
CA SER A 295 12.46 -3.22 28.44
C SER A 295 12.95 -4.67 28.24
N ASP A 296 13.65 -4.92 27.12
CA ASP A 296 14.25 -6.24 26.80
C ASP A 296 15.50 -6.06 25.92
N PRO A 297 16.66 -5.73 26.50
CA PRO A 297 17.87 -5.46 25.73
C PRO A 297 18.43 -6.71 25.04
N VAL A 298 18.12 -7.90 25.54
CA VAL A 298 18.56 -9.16 24.93
C VAL A 298 17.82 -9.42 23.62
N SER A 299 16.51 -9.27 23.63
CA SER A 299 15.69 -9.48 22.42
C SER A 299 15.88 -8.36 21.40
N ALA A 300 16.19 -7.15 21.82
CA ALA A 300 16.39 -6.00 20.95
C ALA A 300 17.58 -6.15 19.97
N PHE A 301 18.57 -6.98 20.31
CA PHE A 301 19.71 -7.25 19.43
C PHE A 301 19.26 -7.88 18.10
N GLY A 302 19.60 -7.23 16.99
CA GLY A 302 19.20 -7.65 15.64
C GLY A 302 17.71 -7.39 15.34
N GLY A 303 17.05 -6.54 16.12
CA GLY A 303 15.69 -6.07 15.85
C GLY A 303 15.66 -4.89 14.90
N VAL A 304 14.45 -4.38 14.66
CA VAL A 304 14.19 -3.15 13.92
C VAL A 304 13.64 -2.08 14.87
N ILE A 305 13.84 -0.82 14.50
CA ILE A 305 13.39 0.34 15.28
C ILE A 305 12.48 1.20 14.42
N ALA A 306 11.39 1.68 14.98
CA ALA A 306 10.59 2.76 14.38
C ALA A 306 10.44 3.91 15.37
N VAL A 307 10.47 5.13 14.84
CA VAL A 307 10.23 6.37 15.60
C VAL A 307 9.22 7.24 14.88
N ASN A 308 8.41 8.00 15.62
CA ASN A 308 7.37 8.86 15.07
C ASN A 308 7.78 10.35 14.95
N ARG A 309 9.06 10.65 15.11
CA ARG A 309 9.67 11.97 14.94
C ARG A 309 10.91 11.88 14.05
N PRO A 310 11.39 13.00 13.48
CA PRO A 310 12.65 13.01 12.75
C PRO A 310 13.79 12.40 13.57
N PHE A 311 14.54 11.49 12.92
CA PHE A 311 15.66 10.80 13.55
C PHE A 311 16.91 11.69 13.51
N ASP A 312 17.35 12.17 14.65
CA ASP A 312 18.44 13.13 14.80
C ASP A 312 19.78 12.45 15.14
N MET A 313 20.82 13.27 15.25
CA MET A 313 22.18 12.82 15.55
C MET A 313 22.26 12.20 16.95
N ASP A 314 21.63 12.83 17.94
CA ASP A 314 21.65 12.35 19.34
C ASP A 314 21.00 10.97 19.46
N THR A 315 19.95 10.72 18.68
CA THR A 315 19.30 9.41 18.61
C THR A 315 20.21 8.39 17.91
N ALA A 316 20.93 8.80 16.85
CA ALA A 316 21.89 7.92 16.19
C ALA A 316 23.03 7.50 17.11
N GLU A 317 23.59 8.42 17.88
CA GLU A 317 24.61 8.15 18.89
C GLU A 317 24.09 7.24 20.02
N ALA A 318 22.82 7.44 20.44
CA ALA A 318 22.20 6.65 21.49
C ALA A 318 22.07 5.17 21.14
N LEU A 319 22.06 4.79 19.84
CA LEU A 319 22.07 3.39 19.40
C LEU A 319 23.33 2.64 19.91
N GLY A 320 24.45 3.33 20.14
CA GLY A 320 25.69 2.76 20.63
C GLY A 320 26.12 1.51 19.85
N ASP A 321 26.49 0.46 20.55
CA ASP A 321 26.92 -0.82 19.95
C ASP A 321 25.78 -1.77 19.61
N LEU A 322 24.51 -1.39 19.85
CA LEU A 322 23.37 -2.26 19.54
C LEU A 322 23.35 -2.57 18.03
N PHE A 323 23.38 -3.86 17.70
CA PHE A 323 23.15 -4.31 16.33
C PHE A 323 21.67 -4.13 15.98
N VAL A 324 21.39 -3.27 14.96
CA VAL A 324 20.06 -2.94 14.46
C VAL A 324 19.98 -3.27 12.97
N GLU A 325 18.98 -4.06 12.58
CA GLU A 325 18.78 -4.46 11.19
C GLU A 325 18.24 -3.31 10.31
N ALA A 326 17.30 -2.53 10.86
CA ALA A 326 16.69 -1.42 10.15
C ALA A 326 16.08 -0.39 11.09
N VAL A 327 16.00 0.86 10.62
CA VAL A 327 15.31 1.98 11.29
C VAL A 327 14.31 2.60 10.34
N ALA A 328 13.06 2.82 10.81
CA ALA A 328 12.06 3.61 10.11
C ALA A 328 11.79 4.92 10.85
N ALA A 329 11.74 6.03 10.11
CA ALA A 329 11.46 7.36 10.64
C ALA A 329 10.74 8.24 9.60
N PRO A 330 10.01 9.30 10.00
CA PRO A 330 9.40 10.23 9.06
C PRO A 330 10.44 11.05 8.28
N ALA A 331 11.60 11.30 8.89
CA ALA A 331 12.76 11.95 8.28
C ALA A 331 14.04 11.56 9.03
N PHE A 332 15.18 11.69 8.37
CA PHE A 332 16.50 11.55 8.97
C PHE A 332 17.30 12.86 8.81
N ALA A 333 17.89 13.32 9.89
CA ALA A 333 18.81 14.46 9.81
C ALA A 333 20.07 14.06 9.00
N PRO A 334 20.61 14.94 8.14
CA PRO A 334 21.80 14.62 7.34
C PRO A 334 22.98 14.10 8.19
N ALA A 335 23.25 14.75 9.33
CA ALA A 335 24.30 14.33 10.25
C ALA A 335 24.07 12.92 10.82
N ALA A 336 22.81 12.54 11.10
CA ALA A 336 22.48 11.20 11.53
C ALA A 336 22.73 10.16 10.43
N CYS A 337 22.40 10.47 9.19
CA CYS A 337 22.71 9.60 8.04
C CYS A 337 24.21 9.39 7.88
N GLU A 338 25.01 10.47 7.92
CA GLU A 338 26.46 10.42 7.81
C GLU A 338 27.09 9.59 8.94
N TYR A 339 26.64 9.79 10.17
CA TYR A 339 27.08 9.01 11.32
C TYR A 339 26.77 7.53 11.14
N LEU A 340 25.52 7.19 10.79
CA LEU A 340 25.08 5.81 10.62
C LEU A 340 25.75 5.11 9.44
N ALA A 341 26.08 5.84 8.37
CA ALA A 341 26.83 5.31 7.24
C ALA A 341 28.23 4.81 7.64
N VAL A 342 28.84 5.47 8.60
CA VAL A 342 30.17 5.10 9.12
C VAL A 342 30.07 4.01 10.20
N HIS A 343 29.21 4.19 11.20
CA HIS A 343 29.17 3.34 12.39
C HIS A 343 28.25 2.12 12.25
N LYS A 344 27.24 2.19 11.37
CA LYS A 344 26.27 1.12 11.13
C LYS A 344 25.96 0.92 9.65
N PRO A 345 26.97 0.65 8.80
CA PRO A 345 26.81 0.63 7.33
C PRO A 345 25.84 -0.47 6.85
N SER A 346 25.57 -1.49 7.63
CA SER A 346 24.63 -2.57 7.31
C SER A 346 23.19 -2.25 7.70
N CYS A 347 22.98 -1.24 8.58
CA CYS A 347 21.65 -0.83 9.02
C CYS A 347 20.87 -0.18 7.85
N ARG A 348 19.65 -0.61 7.63
CA ARG A 348 18.78 -0.06 6.60
C ARG A 348 18.01 1.12 7.16
N LEU A 349 18.04 2.26 6.45
CA LEU A 349 17.30 3.46 6.85
C LEU A 349 16.12 3.66 5.90
N LEU A 350 14.90 3.50 6.42
CA LEU A 350 13.66 3.68 5.68
C LEU A 350 12.98 4.98 6.08
N GLN A 351 12.98 5.96 5.19
CA GLN A 351 12.25 7.21 5.40
C GLN A 351 10.81 7.08 4.91
N ILE A 352 9.85 7.36 5.80
CA ILE A 352 8.41 7.31 5.53
C ILE A 352 7.83 8.70 5.74
N ALA A 353 7.94 9.58 4.74
CA ALA A 353 7.55 10.99 4.85
C ALA A 353 6.04 11.20 5.07
N GLN A 354 5.22 10.30 4.55
CA GLN A 354 3.76 10.31 4.75
C GLN A 354 3.28 8.91 5.10
N ALA A 355 2.72 8.75 6.29
CA ALA A 355 1.99 7.53 6.62
C ALA A 355 0.74 7.47 5.73
N VAL A 356 0.60 6.39 4.96
CA VAL A 356 -0.66 6.11 4.25
C VAL A 356 -1.56 5.38 5.23
N PRO A 357 -2.66 6.00 5.69
CA PRO A 357 -3.58 5.32 6.59
C PRO A 357 -4.26 4.18 5.82
N GLU A 358 -3.85 2.96 6.11
CA GLU A 358 -4.55 1.79 5.60
C GLU A 358 -5.92 1.71 6.26
N GLN A 359 -6.95 1.53 5.46
CA GLN A 359 -8.31 1.34 5.95
C GLN A 359 -8.57 -0.13 6.29
N TRP A 360 -7.93 -1.03 5.55
CA TRP A 360 -8.20 -2.46 5.56
C TRP A 360 -6.94 -3.28 5.83
N GLU A 361 -7.12 -4.35 6.56
CA GLU A 361 -6.13 -5.39 6.77
C GLU A 361 -6.60 -6.67 6.08
N LEU A 362 -5.69 -7.27 5.28
CA LEU A 362 -5.95 -8.50 4.54
C LEU A 362 -5.12 -9.64 5.11
N ARG A 363 -5.74 -10.80 5.25
CA ARG A 363 -5.05 -12.02 5.63
C ARG A 363 -5.41 -13.15 4.68
N SER A 364 -4.42 -13.76 4.06
CA SER A 364 -4.61 -14.96 3.25
C SER A 364 -4.96 -16.16 4.13
N VAL A 365 -5.97 -16.93 3.71
CA VAL A 365 -6.36 -18.19 4.33
C VAL A 365 -6.61 -19.22 3.23
N ALA A 366 -6.67 -20.50 3.58
CA ALA A 366 -6.98 -21.52 2.58
C ALA A 366 -8.35 -21.23 1.94
N GLY A 367 -8.37 -21.10 0.62
CA GLY A 367 -9.58 -20.84 -0.16
C GLY A 367 -10.04 -19.39 -0.23
N GLY A 368 -9.32 -18.42 0.38
CA GLY A 368 -9.75 -17.04 0.31
C GLY A 368 -8.88 -16.03 1.04
N VAL A 369 -9.47 -14.87 1.27
CA VAL A 369 -8.85 -13.75 2.01
C VAL A 369 -9.85 -13.25 3.05
N LEU A 370 -9.39 -13.05 4.27
CA LEU A 370 -10.12 -12.30 5.28
C LEU A 370 -9.79 -10.81 5.13
N LEU A 371 -10.82 -9.98 5.21
CA LEU A 371 -10.73 -8.53 5.17
C LEU A 371 -11.36 -7.96 6.42
N GLN A 372 -10.65 -7.07 7.12
CA GLN A 372 -11.17 -6.34 8.26
C GLN A 372 -10.67 -4.90 8.25
N SER A 373 -11.39 -4.01 8.94
CA SER A 373 -10.85 -2.67 9.22
C SER A 373 -9.64 -2.76 10.15
N VAL A 374 -8.68 -1.87 9.94
CA VAL A 374 -7.51 -1.76 10.82
C VAL A 374 -7.97 -1.30 12.21
N ASP A 375 -7.50 -1.98 13.25
CA ASP A 375 -7.69 -1.55 14.63
C ASP A 375 -6.88 -0.27 14.90
N ARG A 376 -7.59 0.84 15.13
CA ARG A 376 -6.99 2.16 15.39
C ARG A 376 -7.05 2.56 16.86
N GLY A 377 -7.38 1.64 17.74
CA GLY A 377 -7.61 1.87 19.15
C GLY A 377 -9.07 1.97 19.53
N ASP A 378 -9.31 2.43 20.74
CA ASP A 378 -10.66 2.53 21.26
C ASP A 378 -11.58 3.38 20.37
N PRO A 379 -12.80 2.92 20.07
CA PRO A 379 -13.78 3.72 19.34
C PRO A 379 -14.04 5.08 20.03
N PRO A 380 -14.34 6.13 19.24
CA PRO A 380 -14.72 7.41 19.82
C PRO A 380 -15.89 7.27 20.81
N GLY A 381 -15.77 7.92 21.98
CA GLY A 381 -16.76 7.85 23.03
C GLY A 381 -16.59 6.68 24.02
N THR A 382 -15.56 5.86 23.88
CA THR A 382 -15.21 4.83 24.87
C THR A 382 -14.94 5.47 26.23
N VAL A 383 -15.65 4.97 27.27
CA VAL A 383 -15.52 5.47 28.63
C VAL A 383 -14.91 4.38 29.52
N TRP A 384 -13.73 4.67 30.05
CA TRP A 384 -13.07 3.78 30.99
C TRP A 384 -13.70 3.90 32.38
N ARG A 385 -13.87 2.80 33.07
CA ARG A 385 -14.50 2.71 34.41
C ARG A 385 -13.55 2.09 35.42
N THR A 386 -13.30 2.77 36.52
CA THR A 386 -12.72 2.12 37.70
C THR A 386 -13.75 1.18 38.31
N VAL A 387 -13.39 -0.08 38.53
CA VAL A 387 -14.28 -1.14 39.01
C VAL A 387 -13.90 -1.64 40.40
N THR A 388 -12.72 -1.32 40.91
CA THR A 388 -12.24 -1.64 42.25
C THR A 388 -12.53 -0.51 43.26
N GLN A 389 -12.46 -0.83 44.57
CA GLN A 389 -12.62 0.13 45.66
C GLN A 389 -11.49 1.21 45.62
N ARG A 390 -10.25 0.80 45.32
CA ARG A 390 -9.13 1.71 45.09
C ARG A 390 -9.18 2.20 43.64
N ALA A 391 -9.22 3.49 43.44
CA ALA A 391 -9.01 4.10 42.13
C ALA A 391 -7.49 4.22 41.83
N PRO A 392 -7.08 4.13 40.56
CA PRO A 392 -5.71 4.52 40.18
C PRO A 392 -5.50 6.01 40.46
N ASP A 393 -4.28 6.35 40.90
CA ASP A 393 -3.88 7.75 40.95
C ASP A 393 -3.56 8.30 39.53
N GLU A 394 -3.26 9.60 39.43
CA GLU A 394 -3.03 10.26 38.14
C GLU A 394 -1.84 9.64 37.39
N ARG A 395 -0.74 9.35 38.08
CA ARG A 395 0.46 8.70 37.52
C ARG A 395 0.17 7.27 37.04
N GLU A 396 -0.56 6.50 37.83
CA GLU A 396 -1.01 5.17 37.44
C GLU A 396 -1.91 5.25 36.21
N MET A 397 -2.82 6.23 36.14
CA MET A 397 -3.73 6.40 35.01
C MET A 397 -2.99 6.77 33.72
N GLU A 398 -1.97 7.61 33.79
CA GLU A 398 -1.10 7.91 32.63
C GLU A 398 -0.36 6.65 32.16
N ALA A 399 0.23 5.92 33.08
CA ALA A 399 0.92 4.66 32.78
C ALA A 399 -0.04 3.60 32.21
N LEU A 400 -1.29 3.52 32.71
CA LEU A 400 -2.34 2.64 32.15
C LEU A 400 -2.70 3.01 30.71
N ARG A 401 -2.78 4.31 30.37
CA ARG A 401 -2.98 4.75 28.97
C ARG A 401 -1.85 4.27 28.06
N MET A 402 -0.61 4.45 28.51
CA MET A 402 0.56 3.95 27.77
C MET A 402 0.53 2.42 27.64
N ALA A 403 0.24 1.70 28.72
CA ALA A 403 0.17 0.25 28.74
C ALA A 403 -0.92 -0.30 27.83
N TRP A 404 -2.11 0.33 27.83
CA TRP A 404 -3.24 -0.02 26.99
C TRP A 404 -2.91 0.13 25.52
N LYS A 405 -2.37 1.28 25.13
CA LYS A 405 -1.95 1.55 23.76
C LYS A 405 -0.83 0.62 23.31
N ALA A 406 0.17 0.34 24.16
CA ALA A 406 1.23 -0.62 23.86
C ALA A 406 0.70 -2.05 23.67
N CYS A 407 -0.32 -2.44 24.47
CA CYS A 407 -0.91 -3.78 24.43
C CYS A 407 -1.61 -4.09 23.08
N GLN A 408 -2.18 -3.09 22.40
CA GLN A 408 -2.78 -3.22 21.07
C GLN A 408 -1.79 -3.74 20.02
N HIS A 409 -0.49 -3.52 20.21
CA HIS A 409 0.57 -3.88 19.27
C HIS A 409 1.26 -5.21 19.61
N VAL A 410 0.80 -5.91 20.65
CA VAL A 410 1.33 -7.21 21.08
C VAL A 410 0.39 -8.33 20.67
N LYS A 411 0.97 -9.43 20.17
CA LYS A 411 0.15 -10.62 19.79
C LYS A 411 -0.56 -11.23 21.00
N SER A 412 -1.82 -11.56 20.82
CA SER A 412 -2.70 -12.18 21.83
C SER A 412 -2.23 -13.61 22.20
N ASN A 413 -2.36 -14.07 23.47
CA ASN A 413 -2.75 -13.26 24.61
C ASN A 413 -1.62 -12.32 24.97
N ALA A 414 -1.96 -11.04 25.17
CA ALA A 414 -0.97 -10.00 25.45
C ALA A 414 -1.12 -9.44 26.87
N ILE A 415 0.01 -9.38 27.57
CA ILE A 415 0.16 -8.68 28.85
C ILE A 415 1.37 -7.75 28.74
N VAL A 416 1.16 -6.48 29.06
CA VAL A 416 2.20 -5.46 29.01
C VAL A 416 2.29 -4.74 30.35
N LEU A 417 3.50 -4.74 30.93
CA LEU A 417 3.81 -3.97 32.11
C LEU A 417 4.48 -2.65 31.70
N VAL A 418 3.98 -1.57 32.28
CA VAL A 418 4.50 -0.22 32.04
C VAL A 418 4.82 0.44 33.37
N ARG A 419 5.91 1.15 33.41
CA ARG A 419 6.28 2.06 34.49
C ARG A 419 6.65 3.39 33.89
N ASP A 420 6.03 4.46 34.40
CA ASP A 420 6.07 5.77 33.76
C ASP A 420 5.60 5.69 32.30
N ASN A 421 6.38 6.11 31.33
CA ASN A 421 6.06 6.09 29.91
C ASN A 421 6.87 5.03 29.12
N ALA A 422 7.23 3.91 29.74
CA ALA A 422 8.00 2.85 29.10
C ALA A 422 7.50 1.46 29.51
N THR A 423 7.48 0.54 28.56
CA THR A 423 7.28 -0.87 28.86
C THR A 423 8.47 -1.39 29.69
N VAL A 424 8.19 -2.23 30.67
CA VAL A 424 9.21 -2.88 31.50
C VAL A 424 9.18 -4.40 31.37
N GLY A 425 8.11 -4.95 30.83
CA GLY A 425 7.97 -6.37 30.54
C GLY A 425 6.78 -6.62 29.62
N ILE A 426 6.98 -7.47 28.63
CA ILE A 426 5.97 -7.82 27.63
C ILE A 426 5.88 -9.35 27.56
N GLY A 427 4.68 -9.90 27.71
CA GLY A 427 4.33 -11.28 27.43
C GLY A 427 3.24 -11.33 26.39
N GLY A 428 3.50 -11.93 25.24
CA GLY A 428 2.55 -11.97 24.15
C GLY A 428 2.67 -13.21 23.26
N GLY A 429 1.63 -13.48 22.47
CA GLY A 429 1.59 -14.62 21.56
C GLY A 429 1.44 -15.98 22.27
N LEU A 430 0.97 -16.01 23.51
CA LEU A 430 0.83 -17.22 24.31
C LEU A 430 -0.63 -17.70 24.36
N PRO A 431 -0.87 -19.02 24.32
CA PRO A 431 -2.23 -19.57 24.43
C PRO A 431 -2.90 -19.28 25.78
N SER A 432 -2.09 -19.11 26.84
CA SER A 432 -2.55 -18.89 28.21
C SER A 432 -2.26 -17.46 28.67
N ARG A 433 -3.30 -16.76 29.17
CA ARG A 433 -3.16 -15.38 29.67
C ARG A 433 -2.32 -15.29 30.93
N VAL A 434 -2.45 -16.25 31.84
CA VAL A 434 -1.63 -16.30 33.04
C VAL A 434 -0.14 -16.55 32.71
N ASP A 435 0.14 -17.34 31.66
CA ASP A 435 1.53 -17.52 31.22
C ASP A 435 2.09 -16.25 30.56
N ALA A 436 1.26 -15.50 29.83
CA ALA A 436 1.65 -14.18 29.36
C ALA A 436 1.94 -13.20 30.51
N ALA A 437 1.17 -13.23 31.59
CA ALA A 437 1.43 -12.46 32.81
C ALA A 437 2.73 -12.88 33.48
N ARG A 438 2.98 -14.18 33.66
CA ARG A 438 4.25 -14.70 34.22
C ARG A 438 5.45 -14.29 33.38
N LEU A 439 5.35 -14.37 32.04
CA LEU A 439 6.43 -13.96 31.15
C LEU A 439 6.69 -12.45 31.24
N ALA A 440 5.66 -11.62 31.23
CA ALA A 440 5.79 -10.18 31.36
C ALA A 440 6.49 -9.81 32.71
N VAL A 441 6.04 -10.40 33.79
CA VAL A 441 6.65 -10.24 35.16
C VAL A 441 8.11 -10.72 35.19
N ALA A 442 8.39 -11.88 34.60
CA ALA A 442 9.77 -12.42 34.58
C ALA A 442 10.71 -11.49 33.78
N LYS A 443 10.27 -10.94 32.64
CA LYS A 443 11.07 -9.97 31.90
C LYS A 443 11.23 -8.64 32.62
N ALA A 444 10.21 -8.18 33.32
CA ALA A 444 10.28 -6.96 34.10
C ALA A 444 11.25 -7.09 35.29
N GLY A 445 11.31 -8.26 35.94
CA GLY A 445 12.07 -8.47 37.17
C GLY A 445 11.66 -7.45 38.25
N GLU A 446 12.64 -6.86 38.92
CA GLU A 446 12.40 -5.83 39.95
C GLU A 446 11.67 -4.57 39.44
N ARG A 447 11.68 -4.33 38.14
CA ARG A 447 10.95 -3.20 37.52
C ARG A 447 9.43 -3.38 37.52
N ALA A 448 8.94 -4.60 37.78
CA ALA A 448 7.50 -4.87 37.95
C ALA A 448 6.93 -4.16 39.19
N ARG A 449 7.76 -3.90 40.21
CA ARG A 449 7.32 -3.22 41.42
C ARG A 449 6.97 -1.77 41.15
N GLY A 450 5.71 -1.40 41.42
CA GLY A 450 5.15 -0.08 41.13
C GLY A 450 4.81 0.14 39.63
N ALA A 451 4.88 -0.89 38.81
CA ALA A 451 4.38 -0.85 37.43
C ALA A 451 2.86 -1.03 37.40
N VAL A 452 2.28 -0.69 36.26
CA VAL A 452 0.89 -1.00 35.91
C VAL A 452 0.85 -2.09 34.84
N MET A 453 -0.28 -2.78 34.68
CA MET A 453 -0.45 -3.86 33.73
C MET A 453 -1.64 -3.63 32.80
N ALA A 454 -1.47 -3.86 31.50
CA ALA A 454 -2.55 -3.97 30.54
C ALA A 454 -2.72 -5.40 30.05
N SER A 455 -3.98 -5.79 29.79
CA SER A 455 -4.34 -7.05 29.17
C SER A 455 -5.26 -6.80 27.97
N ASP A 456 -4.93 -7.36 26.81
CA ASP A 456 -5.65 -7.19 25.54
C ASP A 456 -7.12 -7.69 25.56
N ALA A 457 -7.45 -8.55 26.52
CA ALA A 457 -8.80 -9.04 26.78
C ALA A 457 -9.02 -9.29 28.29
N PHE A 458 -10.22 -9.69 28.67
CA PHE A 458 -10.58 -9.95 30.06
C PHE A 458 -9.79 -11.11 30.68
N PHE A 459 -9.63 -11.08 32.00
CA PHE A 459 -9.10 -12.20 32.76
C PHE A 459 -10.23 -13.23 32.99
N PRO A 460 -10.06 -14.48 32.49
CA PRO A 460 -11.07 -15.53 32.71
C PRO A 460 -11.02 -16.06 34.17
N PHE A 461 -9.90 -15.86 34.86
CA PHE A 461 -9.64 -16.28 36.24
C PHE A 461 -8.79 -15.22 36.93
N PRO A 462 -8.77 -15.16 38.28
CA PRO A 462 -8.00 -14.18 39.06
C PRO A 462 -6.50 -14.45 39.07
N ASP A 463 -6.02 -15.60 38.59
CA ASP A 463 -4.62 -16.05 38.66
C ASP A 463 -3.63 -15.05 37.96
N GLY A 464 -4.02 -14.43 36.87
CA GLY A 464 -3.22 -13.38 36.21
C GLY A 464 -3.08 -12.11 37.07
N VAL A 465 -4.14 -11.75 37.80
CA VAL A 465 -4.13 -10.62 38.74
C VAL A 465 -3.24 -10.95 39.96
N GLU A 466 -3.31 -12.18 40.48
CA GLU A 466 -2.48 -12.65 41.59
C GLU A 466 -1.00 -12.62 41.23
N VAL A 467 -0.62 -13.09 40.02
CA VAL A 467 0.75 -13.03 39.50
C VAL A 467 1.25 -11.58 39.44
N ALA A 468 0.43 -10.66 38.95
CA ALA A 468 0.77 -9.23 38.83
C ALA A 468 0.96 -8.60 40.24
N ALA A 469 0.02 -8.81 41.15
CA ALA A 469 0.04 -8.27 42.50
C ALA A 469 1.26 -8.76 43.32
N GLN A 470 1.59 -10.07 43.22
CA GLN A 470 2.78 -10.65 43.86
C GLN A 470 4.09 -10.02 43.36
N ALA A 471 4.13 -9.59 42.09
CA ALA A 471 5.24 -8.87 41.50
C ALA A 471 5.30 -7.39 41.87
N GLY A 472 4.27 -6.88 42.55
CA GLY A 472 4.18 -5.48 42.99
C GLY A 472 3.57 -4.54 41.95
N VAL A 473 2.81 -5.07 41.00
CA VAL A 473 1.97 -4.27 40.09
C VAL A 473 0.86 -3.60 40.90
N THR A 474 0.61 -2.31 40.65
CA THR A 474 -0.29 -1.52 41.47
C THR A 474 -1.65 -1.25 40.82
N ALA A 475 -1.71 -1.25 39.49
CA ALA A 475 -2.97 -1.03 38.76
C ALA A 475 -3.03 -1.90 37.49
N ILE A 476 -4.25 -2.25 37.08
CA ILE A 476 -4.54 -3.12 35.93
C ILE A 476 -5.60 -2.45 35.06
N ILE A 477 -5.42 -2.52 33.73
CA ILE A 477 -6.43 -2.18 32.73
C ILE A 477 -6.77 -3.38 31.84
N GLN A 478 -8.05 -3.60 31.63
CA GLN A 478 -8.57 -4.70 30.82
C GLN A 478 -9.98 -4.36 30.28
N PRO A 479 -10.52 -5.09 29.30
CA PRO A 479 -11.88 -4.85 28.81
C PRO A 479 -13.00 -5.10 29.79
N GLY A 480 -12.89 -6.12 30.65
CA GLY A 480 -14.02 -6.71 31.35
C GLY A 480 -14.90 -7.57 30.41
N GLY A 481 -16.04 -8.03 30.93
CA GLY A 481 -17.01 -8.86 30.19
C GLY A 481 -16.87 -10.37 30.40
N SER A 482 -16.08 -10.80 31.40
CA SER A 482 -16.03 -12.20 31.84
C SER A 482 -17.21 -12.50 32.75
N VAL A 483 -17.69 -13.73 32.71
CA VAL A 483 -18.66 -14.25 33.70
C VAL A 483 -18.08 -14.30 35.14
N ARG A 484 -16.75 -14.12 35.27
CA ARG A 484 -16.04 -14.09 36.53
C ARG A 484 -15.47 -12.72 36.89
N ASP A 485 -15.98 -11.65 36.27
CA ASP A 485 -15.49 -10.31 36.57
C ASP A 485 -15.57 -9.96 38.06
N GLU A 486 -16.66 -10.36 38.74
CA GLU A 486 -16.83 -10.15 40.18
C GLU A 486 -15.70 -10.81 41.00
N GLU A 487 -15.30 -12.04 40.66
CA GLU A 487 -14.22 -12.79 41.34
C GLU A 487 -12.86 -12.10 41.09
N VAL A 488 -12.64 -11.65 39.85
CA VAL A 488 -11.41 -10.94 39.44
C VAL A 488 -11.30 -9.59 40.15
N ILE A 489 -12.40 -8.82 40.23
CA ILE A 489 -12.45 -7.53 40.92
C ILE A 489 -12.23 -7.72 42.43
N ALA A 490 -12.93 -8.68 43.05
CA ALA A 490 -12.76 -8.98 44.48
C ALA A 490 -11.32 -9.41 44.83
N THR A 491 -10.64 -10.12 43.91
CA THR A 491 -9.24 -10.47 44.09
C THR A 491 -8.34 -9.24 43.97
N ALA A 492 -8.59 -8.33 43.01
CA ALA A 492 -7.84 -7.08 42.90
C ALA A 492 -8.03 -6.21 44.15
N ASP A 493 -9.26 -6.08 44.65
CA ASP A 493 -9.55 -5.35 45.91
C ASP A 493 -8.80 -5.94 47.12
N ARG A 494 -8.87 -7.23 47.28
CA ARG A 494 -8.18 -7.97 48.35
C ARG A 494 -6.66 -7.76 48.31
N LEU A 495 -6.09 -7.63 47.12
CA LEU A 495 -4.66 -7.47 46.91
C LEU A 495 -4.22 -5.99 46.85
N GLY A 496 -5.18 -5.04 46.94
CA GLY A 496 -4.92 -3.60 46.90
C GLY A 496 -4.57 -3.06 45.49
N VAL A 497 -4.86 -3.81 44.44
CA VAL A 497 -4.62 -3.44 43.05
C VAL A 497 -5.82 -2.68 42.49
N ALA A 498 -5.61 -1.50 41.90
CA ALA A 498 -6.67 -0.79 41.19
C ALA A 498 -6.99 -1.46 39.86
N MET A 499 -8.26 -1.44 39.44
CA MET A 499 -8.64 -2.02 38.17
C MET A 499 -9.56 -1.10 37.37
N VAL A 500 -9.24 -0.97 36.08
CA VAL A 500 -9.99 -0.18 35.10
C VAL A 500 -10.50 -1.09 34.00
N PHE A 501 -11.79 -0.95 33.66
CA PHE A 501 -12.42 -1.61 32.52
C PHE A 501 -12.59 -0.62 31.36
N THR A 502 -12.20 -1.04 30.14
CA THR A 502 -12.34 -0.25 28.93
C THR A 502 -13.62 -0.57 28.16
N GLY A 503 -14.18 -1.77 28.33
CA GLY A 503 -15.30 -2.27 27.52
C GLY A 503 -14.93 -2.65 26.08
N VAL A 504 -13.68 -2.43 25.66
CA VAL A 504 -13.16 -2.72 24.32
C VAL A 504 -11.96 -3.66 24.44
N ARG A 505 -11.85 -4.65 23.55
CA ARG A 505 -10.68 -5.53 23.47
C ARG A 505 -9.86 -5.28 22.21
N HIS A 506 -8.58 -5.58 22.25
CA HIS A 506 -7.64 -5.40 21.14
C HIS A 506 -6.88 -6.70 20.85
N PHE A 507 -7.56 -7.69 20.26
CA PHE A 507 -6.88 -8.90 19.82
C PHE A 507 -6.04 -8.65 18.56
N ARG A 508 -4.81 -9.14 18.57
CA ARG A 508 -3.91 -9.19 17.42
C ARG A 508 -3.32 -10.60 17.28
N HIS A 509 -3.50 -11.22 16.12
CA HIS A 509 -2.97 -12.56 15.82
C HIS A 509 -1.87 -12.54 14.77
#